data_0ce68ec8aaaab8455dc80a24d79cc499
#
_entry.id   0ce68ec8aaaab8455dc80a24d79cc499
#
_cell.length_a   1.000
_cell.length_b   1.000
_cell.length_c   1.000
_cell.angle_alpha   90.00
_cell.angle_beta   90.00
_cell.angle_gamma   90.00
#
_symmetry.space_group_name_H-M   'P 1'
#
loop_
_entity.id
_entity.type
_entity.pdbx_description
1 polymer ?
#
loop_
_entity_poly.entity_id
_entity_poly.type
_entity_poly.pdbx_seq_one_letter_code
_entity_poly.pdbx_strand_id
1 'polypeptide(L)'
;MYKRQIDHNAECFKRQMGRFIEFGEGKAMMLNNADWLLNLNYVELLREVGACFSVNNMLRAECYKQRMEKGLSFLEFNYMIMQSYDFYHMFQKYGCNMQFGGDDQWSNMLGGTELIRRKLGKDAYAMTITLLTDSQGKKMGKTAGNAVWLDPNKTSPFDFYQYWRNVDDADVLKCIRMLTFLPLEQIDEMDSWEGSKLNEAKEILAYELTSMVHGEEEAKKAQEGARAVFSTGSSEHMPTSEISAEDFTDDKIDIVTLLVKAELAKTRNEGRRAVEQGGVSVDGEKITDPKYAVEKAAFGEDGIVLKKGKKNFKKICVK
;
A
#
# COMPACT_ATOMS: atom_id res chain seq x y z
N MET A 1 -5.16 26.30 6.79
CA MET A 1 -5.46 25.22 5.86
C MET A 1 -4.66 23.96 6.18
N TYR A 2 -3.34 24.02 6.30
CA TYR A 2 -2.49 22.86 6.59
C TYR A 2 -2.78 22.14 7.91
N LYS A 3 -3.05 22.84 9.01
CA LYS A 3 -3.31 22.20 10.32
C LYS A 3 -4.54 21.27 10.26
N ARG A 4 -5.66 21.72 9.70
CA ARG A 4 -6.87 20.90 9.54
C ARG A 4 -6.63 19.67 8.67
N GLN A 5 -5.76 19.79 7.65
CA GLN A 5 -5.39 18.66 6.79
C GLN A 5 -4.55 17.64 7.54
N ILE A 6 -3.60 18.11 8.38
CA ILE A 6 -2.77 17.23 9.21
C ILE A 6 -3.64 16.48 10.22
N ASP A 7 -4.54 17.20 10.92
CA ASP A 7 -5.45 16.59 11.89
C ASP A 7 -6.36 15.54 11.23
N HIS A 8 -6.91 15.86 10.05
CA HIS A 8 -7.71 14.90 9.28
C HIS A 8 -6.90 13.66 8.85
N ASN A 9 -5.68 13.86 8.39
CA ASN A 9 -4.81 12.75 8.01
C ASN A 9 -4.45 11.86 9.21
N ALA A 10 -4.19 12.47 10.39
CA ALA A 10 -3.93 11.74 11.62
C ALA A 10 -5.12 10.84 12.02
N GLU A 11 -6.35 11.36 11.94
CA GLU A 11 -7.56 10.56 12.17
C GLU A 11 -7.73 9.42 11.14
N CYS A 12 -7.41 9.68 9.88
CA CYS A 12 -7.41 8.64 8.85
C CYS A 12 -6.40 7.52 9.16
N PHE A 13 -5.17 7.89 9.58
CA PHE A 13 -4.16 6.92 10.00
C PHE A 13 -4.61 6.11 11.21
N LYS A 14 -5.12 6.78 12.25
CA LYS A 14 -5.62 6.11 13.45
C LYS A 14 -6.70 5.09 13.14
N ARG A 15 -7.66 5.45 12.27
CA ARG A 15 -8.73 4.56 11.84
C ARG A 15 -8.20 3.33 11.08
N GLN A 16 -7.24 3.53 10.17
CA GLN A 16 -6.64 2.41 9.42
C GLN A 16 -5.79 1.52 10.31
N MET A 17 -4.95 2.10 11.16
CA MET A 17 -4.12 1.36 12.11
C MET A 17 -4.95 0.65 13.17
N GLY A 18 -6.12 1.15 13.52
CA GLY A 18 -7.05 0.53 14.45
C GLY A 18 -7.57 -0.84 14.02
N ARG A 19 -7.30 -1.26 12.78
CA ARG A 19 -7.57 -2.63 12.32
C ARG A 19 -6.50 -3.64 12.78
N PHE A 20 -5.30 -3.16 13.11
CA PHE A 20 -4.15 -3.99 13.49
C PHE A 20 -3.78 -3.86 14.95
N ILE A 21 -4.03 -2.69 15.54
CA ILE A 21 -3.70 -2.37 16.93
C ILE A 21 -4.89 -1.74 17.64
N GLU A 22 -5.09 -2.12 18.90
CA GLU A 22 -6.11 -1.52 19.75
C GLU A 22 -5.60 -0.24 20.39
N PHE A 23 -6.29 0.88 20.14
CA PHE A 23 -6.05 2.15 20.81
C PHE A 23 -6.93 2.28 22.05
N GLY A 24 -6.39 2.83 23.14
CA GLY A 24 -7.14 3.07 24.37
C GLY A 24 -6.26 3.11 25.61
N GLU A 25 -6.91 3.23 26.77
CA GLU A 25 -6.23 3.21 28.06
C GLU A 25 -5.56 1.85 28.31
N GLY A 26 -4.28 1.86 28.67
CA GLY A 26 -3.49 0.64 28.83
C GLY A 26 -3.13 -0.11 27.56
N LYS A 27 -3.44 0.47 26.39
CA LYS A 27 -3.18 -0.08 25.06
C LYS A 27 -2.31 0.89 24.25
N ALA A 28 -2.36 0.80 22.93
CA ALA A 28 -1.60 1.70 22.06
C ALA A 28 -2.08 3.15 22.17
N MET A 29 -1.14 4.08 22.08
CA MET A 29 -1.38 5.52 22.03
C MET A 29 -0.90 6.10 20.70
N MET A 30 -1.68 7.01 20.15
CA MET A 30 -1.27 7.85 19.03
C MET A 30 -0.93 9.23 19.56
N LEU A 31 0.32 9.63 19.45
CA LEU A 31 0.83 10.90 19.96
C LEU A 31 1.14 11.86 18.81
N ASN A 32 0.94 13.14 19.03
CA ASN A 32 1.33 14.18 18.09
C ASN A 32 2.55 14.91 18.67
N ASN A 33 3.69 14.85 17.99
CA ASN A 33 4.90 15.51 18.47
C ASN A 33 4.81 17.05 18.46
N ALA A 34 3.83 17.63 17.79
CA ALA A 34 3.53 19.05 17.89
C ALA A 34 3.20 19.49 19.35
N ASP A 35 2.69 18.57 20.19
CA ASP A 35 2.33 18.85 21.58
C ASP A 35 3.54 19.25 22.43
N TRP A 36 4.74 18.82 22.07
CA TRP A 36 5.97 19.18 22.75
C TRP A 36 6.94 19.97 21.89
N LEU A 37 7.06 19.72 20.57
CA LEU A 37 8.03 20.42 19.73
C LEU A 37 7.67 21.88 19.50
N LEU A 38 6.39 22.23 19.37
CA LEU A 38 5.97 23.62 19.11
C LEU A 38 6.22 24.57 20.27
N ASN A 39 6.34 24.04 21.48
CA ASN A 39 6.55 24.84 22.70
C ASN A 39 8.01 24.89 23.13
N LEU A 40 8.93 24.27 22.36
CA LEU A 40 10.35 24.31 22.69
C LEU A 40 10.97 25.68 22.42
N ASN A 41 11.73 26.17 23.39
CA ASN A 41 12.60 27.29 23.16
C ASN A 41 13.81 26.85 22.32
N TYR A 42 14.01 27.49 21.18
CA TYR A 42 15.06 27.11 20.24
C TYR A 42 16.47 27.20 20.85
N VAL A 43 16.76 28.25 21.61
CA VAL A 43 18.09 28.45 22.24
C VAL A 43 18.33 27.39 23.32
N GLU A 44 17.31 27.07 24.09
CA GLU A 44 17.39 26.01 25.10
C GLU A 44 17.59 24.64 24.46
N LEU A 45 16.86 24.34 23.37
CA LEU A 45 17.05 23.10 22.62
C LEU A 45 18.47 22.97 22.09
N LEU A 46 19.04 24.03 21.52
CA LEU A 46 20.42 24.01 21.04
C LEU A 46 21.43 23.78 22.18
N ARG A 47 21.22 24.45 23.32
CA ARG A 47 22.10 24.30 24.48
C ARG A 47 22.02 22.91 25.12
N GLU A 48 20.82 22.42 25.33
CA GLU A 48 20.61 21.18 26.11
C GLU A 48 20.70 19.92 25.24
N VAL A 49 20.22 19.96 24.02
CA VAL A 49 20.13 18.81 23.11
C VAL A 49 21.19 18.93 22.01
N GLY A 50 21.29 20.08 21.36
CA GLY A 50 22.24 20.32 20.27
C GLY A 50 23.67 20.03 20.68
N ALA A 51 24.06 20.38 21.92
CA ALA A 51 25.37 20.08 22.48
C ALA A 51 25.68 18.57 22.56
N CYS A 52 24.67 17.71 22.51
CA CYS A 52 24.87 16.25 22.47
C CYS A 52 25.18 15.72 21.07
N PHE A 53 25.08 16.54 20.02
CA PHE A 53 25.29 16.13 18.63
C PHE A 53 26.57 16.75 18.05
N SER A 54 27.31 15.93 17.34
CA SER A 54 28.46 16.40 16.57
C SER A 54 28.11 16.50 15.11
N VAL A 55 28.19 17.70 14.52
CA VAL A 55 27.92 17.92 13.09
C VAL A 55 28.75 16.98 12.22
N ASN A 56 30.06 16.79 12.57
CA ASN A 56 30.94 15.89 11.82
C ASN A 56 30.45 14.43 11.85
N ASN A 57 29.89 13.97 12.97
CA ASN A 57 29.36 12.62 13.07
C ASN A 57 28.02 12.50 12.32
N MET A 58 27.16 13.53 12.41
CA MET A 58 25.91 13.57 11.66
C MET A 58 26.16 13.49 10.16
N LEU A 59 27.10 14.28 9.63
CA LEU A 59 27.42 14.29 8.20
C LEU A 59 28.03 12.97 7.69
N ARG A 60 28.54 12.12 8.57
CA ARG A 60 29.01 10.76 8.23
C ARG A 60 27.86 9.76 8.07
N ALA A 61 26.69 10.07 8.60
CA ALA A 61 25.53 9.19 8.49
C ALA A 61 25.10 9.03 7.03
N GLU A 62 24.74 7.81 6.65
CA GLU A 62 24.42 7.48 5.26
C GLU A 62 23.23 8.29 4.72
N CYS A 63 22.25 8.59 5.58
CA CYS A 63 21.11 9.42 5.22
C CYS A 63 21.49 10.86 4.77
N TYR A 64 22.64 11.38 5.24
CA TYR A 64 23.13 12.71 4.82
C TYR A 64 24.05 12.63 3.61
N LYS A 65 24.92 11.62 3.51
CA LYS A 65 25.84 11.48 2.37
C LYS A 65 25.12 11.55 1.02
N GLN A 66 24.05 10.77 0.88
CA GLN A 66 23.26 10.74 -0.37
C GLN A 66 22.56 12.07 -0.68
N ARG A 67 22.24 12.87 0.33
CA ARG A 67 21.56 14.16 0.17
C ARG A 67 22.53 15.32 -0.07
N MET A 68 23.74 15.24 0.45
CA MET A 68 24.76 16.30 0.27
C MET A 68 25.06 16.57 -1.22
N GLU A 69 25.03 15.54 -2.07
CA GLU A 69 25.20 15.69 -3.52
C GLU A 69 24.10 16.49 -4.20
N LYS A 70 22.87 16.45 -3.64
CA LYS A 70 21.67 17.13 -4.17
C LYS A 70 21.33 18.44 -3.44
N GLY A 71 22.10 18.77 -2.43
CA GLY A 71 21.83 19.84 -1.48
C GLY A 71 21.06 19.38 -0.26
N LEU A 72 21.55 19.71 0.93
CA LEU A 72 20.94 19.39 2.22
C LEU A 72 20.47 20.69 2.87
N SER A 73 19.18 20.86 3.07
CA SER A 73 18.64 22.03 3.77
C SER A 73 18.91 21.95 5.27
N PHE A 74 18.94 23.11 5.93
CA PHE A 74 19.09 23.17 7.38
C PHE A 74 17.96 22.45 8.13
N LEU A 75 16.74 22.49 7.61
CA LEU A 75 15.59 21.78 8.17
C LEU A 75 15.83 20.26 8.12
N GLU A 76 16.25 19.74 6.98
CA GLU A 76 16.54 18.30 6.82
C GLU A 76 17.71 17.87 7.71
N PHE A 77 18.71 18.72 7.88
CA PHE A 77 19.81 18.45 8.79
C PHE A 77 19.33 18.37 10.26
N ASN A 78 18.42 19.27 10.68
CA ASN A 78 17.89 19.26 12.04
C ASN A 78 16.86 18.14 12.29
N TYR A 79 16.38 17.45 11.24
CA TYR A 79 15.37 16.40 11.40
C TYR A 79 15.83 15.28 12.34
N MET A 80 17.11 14.89 12.28
CA MET A 80 17.69 13.92 13.21
C MET A 80 17.60 14.38 14.66
N ILE A 81 17.86 15.66 14.94
CA ILE A 81 17.81 16.22 16.30
C ILE A 81 16.36 16.22 16.81
N MET A 82 15.40 16.62 15.97
CA MET A 82 13.98 16.65 16.33
C MET A 82 13.44 15.24 16.62
N GLN A 83 13.75 14.26 15.78
CA GLN A 83 13.33 12.87 16.01
C GLN A 83 14.03 12.25 17.24
N SER A 84 15.28 12.60 17.48
CA SER A 84 15.98 12.16 18.69
C SER A 84 15.37 12.75 19.95
N TYR A 85 14.93 14.01 19.89
CA TYR A 85 14.21 14.65 20.98
C TYR A 85 12.83 14.02 21.22
N ASP A 86 12.13 13.65 20.17
CA ASP A 86 10.85 12.90 20.28
C ASP A 86 11.05 11.60 21.07
N PHE A 87 12.07 10.82 20.73
CA PHE A 87 12.36 9.58 21.44
C PHE A 87 12.75 9.83 22.91
N TYR A 88 13.60 10.81 23.17
CA TYR A 88 13.98 11.23 24.51
C TYR A 88 12.76 11.68 25.35
N HIS A 89 11.86 12.48 24.76
CA HIS A 89 10.63 12.92 25.40
C HIS A 89 9.70 11.74 25.73
N MET A 90 9.48 10.84 24.78
CA MET A 90 8.67 9.66 24.96
C MET A 90 9.26 8.69 25.99
N PHE A 91 10.58 8.55 26.03
CA PHE A 91 11.27 7.76 27.05
C PHE A 91 10.99 8.30 28.45
N GLN A 92 11.11 9.62 28.64
CA GLN A 92 10.88 10.23 29.95
C GLN A 92 9.41 10.19 30.39
N LYS A 93 8.51 10.51 29.47
CA LYS A 93 7.09 10.70 29.79
C LYS A 93 6.28 9.41 29.78
N TYR A 94 6.61 8.50 28.92
CA TYR A 94 5.81 7.28 28.66
C TYR A 94 6.60 5.98 28.87
N GLY A 95 7.88 6.05 29.24
CA GLY A 95 8.72 4.87 29.39
C GLY A 95 9.03 4.14 28.07
N CYS A 96 8.87 4.82 26.93
CA CYS A 96 9.14 4.25 25.62
C CYS A 96 10.65 4.04 25.46
N ASN A 97 11.13 2.81 25.53
CA ASN A 97 12.54 2.46 25.51
C ASN A 97 13.03 1.83 24.20
N MET A 98 12.14 1.63 23.23
CA MET A 98 12.48 1.04 21.94
C MET A 98 11.79 1.80 20.80
N GLN A 99 12.51 2.07 19.71
CA GLN A 99 12.00 2.70 18.49
C GLN A 99 12.16 1.74 17.30
N PHE A 100 11.12 1.63 16.50
CA PHE A 100 11.10 0.86 15.25
C PHE A 100 11.01 1.77 14.04
N GLY A 101 11.64 1.37 12.94
CA GLY A 101 11.55 2.10 11.68
C GLY A 101 12.06 1.28 10.51
N GLY A 102 11.96 1.83 9.30
CA GLY A 102 12.65 1.28 8.14
C GLY A 102 14.16 1.54 8.22
N ASP A 103 14.94 0.85 7.42
CA ASP A 103 16.42 1.00 7.38
C ASP A 103 16.86 2.44 7.12
N ASP A 104 16.06 3.21 6.39
CA ASP A 104 16.28 4.63 6.12
C ASP A 104 16.17 5.52 7.38
N GLN A 105 15.60 5.02 8.48
CA GLN A 105 15.46 5.72 9.77
C GLN A 105 16.57 5.39 10.77
N TRP A 106 17.46 4.45 10.45
CA TRP A 106 18.48 3.95 11.38
C TRP A 106 19.26 5.06 12.08
N SER A 107 19.84 5.99 11.32
CA SER A 107 20.65 7.08 11.87
C SER A 107 19.85 8.02 12.78
N ASN A 108 18.58 8.28 12.45
CA ASN A 108 17.71 9.12 13.27
C ASN A 108 17.38 8.44 14.61
N MET A 109 17.09 7.14 14.58
CA MET A 109 16.79 6.36 15.79
C MET A 109 18.02 6.23 16.70
N LEU A 110 19.22 5.99 16.15
CA LEU A 110 20.47 5.96 16.91
C LEU A 110 20.77 7.32 17.55
N GLY A 111 20.46 8.43 16.90
CA GLY A 111 20.55 9.75 17.52
C GLY A 111 19.72 9.85 18.81
N GLY A 112 18.54 9.26 18.84
CA GLY A 112 17.69 9.21 20.02
C GLY A 112 18.22 8.30 21.13
N THR A 113 18.71 7.11 20.80
CA THR A 113 19.32 6.21 21.79
C THR A 113 20.56 6.86 22.44
N GLU A 114 21.41 7.52 21.64
CA GLU A 114 22.58 8.22 22.12
C GLU A 114 22.21 9.43 22.99
N LEU A 115 21.18 10.19 22.63
CA LEU A 115 20.69 11.31 23.44
C LEU A 115 20.19 10.83 24.81
N ILE A 116 19.42 9.75 24.87
CA ILE A 116 18.95 9.14 26.10
C ILE A 116 20.12 8.70 26.97
N ARG A 117 21.10 8.01 26.38
CA ARG A 117 22.30 7.58 27.07
C ARG A 117 23.08 8.76 27.66
N ARG A 118 23.29 9.83 26.89
CA ARG A 118 24.05 11.02 27.35
C ARG A 118 23.33 11.81 28.43
N LYS A 119 22.02 11.99 28.29
CA LYS A 119 21.24 12.85 29.18
C LYS A 119 20.78 12.12 30.46
N LEU A 120 20.48 10.84 30.36
CA LEU A 120 19.85 10.07 31.45
C LEU A 120 20.72 8.94 31.97
N GLY A 121 21.83 8.58 31.29
CA GLY A 121 22.65 7.42 31.64
C GLY A 121 21.89 6.10 31.51
N LYS A 122 20.85 6.02 30.68
CA LYS A 122 20.00 4.86 30.49
C LYS A 122 20.12 4.30 29.08
N ASP A 123 19.79 3.03 28.93
CA ASP A 123 19.76 2.35 27.64
C ASP A 123 18.39 2.48 26.98
N ALA A 124 18.42 2.72 25.67
CA ALA A 124 17.28 2.66 24.78
C ALA A 124 17.69 1.93 23.50
N TYR A 125 16.72 1.35 22.82
CA TYR A 125 16.95 0.41 21.73
C TYR A 125 16.33 0.90 20.43
N ALA A 126 16.94 0.53 19.31
CA ALA A 126 16.42 0.79 17.98
C ALA A 126 16.44 -0.51 17.17
N MET A 127 15.40 -0.73 16.39
CA MET A 127 15.32 -1.86 15.48
C MET A 127 14.79 -1.39 14.13
N THR A 128 15.41 -1.85 13.04
CA THR A 128 14.94 -1.59 11.70
C THR A 128 14.33 -2.82 11.06
N ILE A 129 13.39 -2.57 10.17
CA ILE A 129 12.78 -3.58 9.30
C ILE A 129 13.18 -3.22 7.87
N THR A 130 13.68 -4.21 7.14
CA THR A 130 14.03 -4.06 5.73
C THR A 130 12.86 -3.54 4.91
N LEU A 131 13.10 -2.58 4.05
CA LEU A 131 12.08 -2.03 3.18
C LEU A 131 11.52 -3.11 2.25
N LEU A 132 10.19 -3.15 2.12
CA LEU A 132 9.52 -4.04 1.19
C LEU A 132 9.79 -3.57 -0.24
N THR A 133 10.61 -4.33 -0.95
CA THR A 133 10.97 -4.10 -2.36
C THR A 133 10.59 -5.30 -3.20
N ASP A 134 10.30 -5.07 -4.48
CA ASP A 134 10.18 -6.14 -5.45
C ASP A 134 11.58 -6.74 -5.80
N SER A 135 11.59 -7.80 -6.58
CA SER A 135 12.81 -8.48 -7.06
C SER A 135 13.73 -7.60 -7.90
N GLN A 136 13.24 -6.44 -8.37
CA GLN A 136 14.01 -5.43 -9.09
C GLN A 136 14.53 -4.31 -8.17
N GLY A 137 14.33 -4.41 -6.86
CA GLY A 137 14.75 -3.42 -5.88
C GLY A 137 13.87 -2.17 -5.80
N LYS A 138 12.71 -2.14 -6.46
CA LYS A 138 11.76 -1.03 -6.37
C LYS A 138 10.89 -1.17 -5.13
N LYS A 139 10.65 -0.07 -4.42
CA LYS A 139 9.72 -0.06 -3.27
C LYS A 139 8.32 -0.46 -3.71
N MET A 140 7.76 -1.48 -3.09
CA MET A 140 6.39 -1.90 -3.35
C MET A 140 5.38 -0.89 -2.81
N GLY A 141 4.22 -0.80 -3.46
CA GLY A 141 3.09 0.05 -3.01
C GLY A 141 3.24 1.56 -3.26
N LYS A 142 4.36 2.05 -3.81
CA LYS A 142 4.60 3.49 -4.07
C LYS A 142 4.69 3.89 -5.54
N THR A 143 4.45 2.99 -6.46
CA THR A 143 4.57 3.29 -7.90
C THR A 143 3.43 4.22 -8.33
N ALA A 144 3.74 5.34 -8.96
CA ALA A 144 2.76 6.26 -9.49
C ALA A 144 1.76 5.53 -10.41
N GLY A 145 0.48 5.49 -10.01
CA GLY A 145 -0.60 4.81 -10.72
C GLY A 145 -0.91 3.38 -10.28
N ASN A 146 -0.08 2.72 -9.45
CA ASN A 146 -0.31 1.36 -8.95
C ASN A 146 -0.20 1.27 -7.41
N ALA A 147 -0.47 2.36 -6.71
CA ALA A 147 -0.52 2.33 -5.25
C ALA A 147 -1.72 1.50 -4.79
N VAL A 148 -1.47 0.55 -3.88
CA VAL A 148 -2.51 -0.25 -3.24
C VAL A 148 -2.81 0.37 -1.89
N TRP A 149 -4.07 0.74 -1.69
CA TRP A 149 -4.52 1.42 -0.49
C TRP A 149 -5.21 0.45 0.46
N LEU A 150 -5.02 0.66 1.77
CA LEU A 150 -5.77 -0.06 2.80
C LEU A 150 -7.22 0.42 2.92
N ASP A 151 -7.54 1.58 2.35
CA ASP A 151 -8.89 2.15 2.32
C ASP A 151 -9.70 1.49 1.20
N PRO A 152 -10.80 0.77 1.53
CA PRO A 152 -11.63 0.07 0.54
C PRO A 152 -12.30 1.01 -0.47
N ASN A 153 -12.43 2.30 -0.15
CA ASN A 153 -12.95 3.30 -1.09
C ASN A 153 -11.94 3.71 -2.17
N LYS A 154 -10.65 3.39 -1.98
CA LYS A 154 -9.56 3.69 -2.92
C LYS A 154 -9.07 2.47 -3.67
N THR A 155 -9.01 1.33 -2.99
CA THR A 155 -8.70 0.01 -3.56
C THR A 155 -9.72 -0.96 -3.00
N SER A 156 -10.59 -1.51 -3.86
CA SER A 156 -11.59 -2.47 -3.42
C SER A 156 -10.92 -3.71 -2.82
N PRO A 157 -11.60 -4.46 -1.91
CA PRO A 157 -11.07 -5.72 -1.38
C PRO A 157 -10.69 -6.71 -2.48
N PHE A 158 -11.44 -6.74 -3.58
CA PHE A 158 -11.15 -7.57 -4.74
C PHE A 158 -9.85 -7.13 -5.47
N ASP A 159 -9.69 -5.82 -5.73
CA ASP A 159 -8.47 -5.30 -6.37
C ASP A 159 -7.25 -5.46 -5.46
N PHE A 160 -7.45 -5.32 -4.15
CA PHE A 160 -6.41 -5.57 -3.14
C PHE A 160 -5.97 -7.03 -3.16
N TYR A 161 -6.92 -7.97 -3.18
CA TYR A 161 -6.67 -9.41 -3.35
C TYR A 161 -5.91 -9.71 -4.64
N GLN A 162 -6.38 -9.15 -5.76
CA GLN A 162 -5.77 -9.35 -7.08
C GLN A 162 -4.35 -8.80 -7.16
N TYR A 163 -4.07 -7.69 -6.50
CA TYR A 163 -2.70 -7.16 -6.43
C TYR A 163 -1.74 -8.19 -5.83
N TRP A 164 -2.07 -8.75 -4.67
CA TRP A 164 -1.25 -9.73 -3.99
C TRP A 164 -1.22 -11.09 -4.70
N ARG A 165 -2.32 -11.47 -5.32
CA ARG A 165 -2.42 -12.68 -6.14
C ARG A 165 -1.52 -12.62 -7.41
N ASN A 166 -1.15 -11.42 -7.84
CA ASN A 166 -0.37 -11.15 -9.03
C ASN A 166 1.07 -10.68 -8.75
N VAL A 167 1.60 -10.85 -7.54
CA VAL A 167 3.02 -10.61 -7.27
C VAL A 167 3.89 -11.57 -8.05
N ASP A 168 5.13 -11.16 -8.32
CA ASP A 168 6.07 -12.02 -9.04
C ASP A 168 6.44 -13.26 -8.21
N ASP A 169 6.73 -14.38 -8.88
CA ASP A 169 7.08 -15.64 -8.21
C ASP A 169 8.27 -15.49 -7.27
N ALA A 170 9.25 -14.67 -7.66
CA ALA A 170 10.43 -14.37 -6.85
C ALA A 170 10.14 -13.57 -5.56
N ASP A 171 8.96 -12.93 -5.46
CA ASP A 171 8.63 -12.04 -4.34
C ASP A 171 7.63 -12.67 -3.36
N VAL A 172 6.90 -13.70 -3.77
CA VAL A 172 5.75 -14.21 -2.99
C VAL A 172 6.15 -14.70 -1.61
N LEU A 173 7.18 -15.50 -1.48
CA LEU A 173 7.61 -16.07 -0.18
C LEU A 173 8.20 -15.00 0.73
N LYS A 174 8.93 -14.05 0.17
CA LYS A 174 9.39 -12.87 0.90
C LYS A 174 8.21 -12.06 1.45
N CYS A 175 7.17 -11.83 0.65
CA CYS A 175 5.97 -11.13 1.10
C CYS A 175 5.22 -11.91 2.18
N ILE A 176 5.10 -13.23 2.05
CA ILE A 176 4.48 -14.08 3.09
C ILE A 176 5.23 -13.93 4.41
N ARG A 177 6.56 -14.07 4.43
CA ARG A 177 7.38 -13.94 5.65
C ARG A 177 7.29 -12.56 6.30
N MET A 178 7.21 -11.50 5.50
CA MET A 178 7.24 -10.14 6.01
C MET A 178 5.87 -9.61 6.44
N LEU A 179 4.79 -10.10 5.84
CA LEU A 179 3.48 -9.44 5.90
C LEU A 179 2.39 -10.31 6.52
N THR A 180 2.63 -11.61 6.76
CA THR A 180 1.64 -12.51 7.36
C THR A 180 2.07 -12.97 8.74
N PHE A 181 1.13 -13.55 9.49
CA PHE A 181 1.37 -14.20 10.77
C PHE A 181 1.28 -15.72 10.67
N LEU A 182 1.49 -16.28 9.48
CA LEU A 182 1.54 -17.72 9.29
C LEU A 182 2.70 -18.33 10.09
N PRO A 183 2.55 -19.55 10.64
CA PRO A 183 3.63 -20.25 11.31
C PRO A 183 4.87 -20.39 10.40
N LEU A 184 6.06 -20.17 10.96
CA LEU A 184 7.31 -20.24 10.19
C LEU A 184 7.50 -21.61 9.56
N GLU A 185 7.13 -22.69 10.26
CA GLU A 185 7.21 -24.07 9.76
C GLU A 185 6.41 -24.23 8.47
N GLN A 186 5.21 -23.66 8.41
CA GLN A 186 4.38 -23.67 7.21
C GLN A 186 5.04 -22.88 6.05
N ILE A 187 5.65 -21.74 6.37
CA ILE A 187 6.33 -20.92 5.36
C ILE A 187 7.58 -21.62 4.86
N ASP A 188 8.33 -22.30 5.74
CA ASP A 188 9.55 -23.03 5.39
C ASP A 188 9.25 -24.24 4.47
N GLU A 189 8.10 -24.88 4.64
CA GLU A 189 7.62 -25.91 3.69
C GLU A 189 7.41 -25.34 2.28
N MET A 190 6.95 -24.08 2.20
CA MET A 190 6.73 -23.40 0.91
C MET A 190 8.03 -23.05 0.17
N ASP A 191 9.19 -23.02 0.85
CA ASP A 191 10.48 -22.73 0.21
C ASP A 191 10.85 -23.74 -0.89
N SER A 192 10.29 -24.93 -0.81
CA SER A 192 10.47 -26.00 -1.81
C SER A 192 9.47 -25.91 -2.97
N TRP A 193 8.54 -24.95 -2.95
CA TRP A 193 7.48 -24.86 -3.94
C TRP A 193 7.97 -24.18 -5.21
N GLU A 194 7.68 -24.80 -6.35
CA GLU A 194 8.04 -24.32 -7.68
C GLU A 194 6.84 -24.40 -8.65
N GLY A 195 6.91 -23.66 -9.72
CA GLY A 195 5.94 -23.70 -10.81
C GLY A 195 4.51 -23.41 -10.36
N SER A 196 3.59 -24.36 -10.57
CA SER A 196 2.18 -24.18 -10.24
C SER A 196 1.90 -24.03 -8.74
N LYS A 197 2.75 -24.59 -7.86
CA LYS A 197 2.61 -24.44 -6.41
C LYS A 197 2.83 -23.01 -5.94
N LEU A 198 3.64 -22.20 -6.63
CA LEU A 198 3.77 -20.78 -6.32
C LEU A 198 2.45 -20.01 -6.52
N ASN A 199 1.55 -20.49 -7.40
CA ASN A 199 0.23 -19.91 -7.51
C ASN A 199 -0.63 -20.14 -6.26
N GLU A 200 -0.46 -21.27 -5.58
CA GLU A 200 -1.10 -21.55 -4.30
C GLU A 200 -0.54 -20.63 -3.21
N ALA A 201 0.78 -20.45 -3.15
CA ALA A 201 1.41 -19.50 -2.23
C ALA A 201 0.91 -18.06 -2.45
N LYS A 202 0.73 -17.62 -3.70
CA LYS A 202 0.14 -16.32 -4.03
C LYS A 202 -1.32 -16.19 -3.58
N GLU A 203 -2.07 -17.28 -3.68
CA GLU A 203 -3.45 -17.32 -3.22
C GLU A 203 -3.53 -17.22 -1.70
N ILE A 204 -2.66 -17.94 -0.98
CA ILE A 204 -2.52 -17.83 0.47
C ILE A 204 -2.15 -16.39 0.88
N LEU A 205 -1.11 -15.82 0.25
CA LEU A 205 -0.70 -14.43 0.52
C LEU A 205 -1.85 -13.45 0.32
N ALA A 206 -2.56 -13.54 -0.80
CA ALA A 206 -3.66 -12.65 -1.11
C ALA A 206 -4.82 -12.79 -0.13
N TYR A 207 -5.14 -14.02 0.26
CA TYR A 207 -6.20 -14.28 1.23
C TYR A 207 -5.83 -13.74 2.63
N GLU A 208 -4.65 -14.06 3.14
CA GLU A 208 -4.18 -13.62 4.45
C GLU A 208 -4.16 -12.10 4.57
N LEU A 209 -3.58 -11.41 3.57
CA LEU A 209 -3.51 -9.95 3.60
C LEU A 209 -4.88 -9.28 3.43
N THR A 210 -5.75 -9.84 2.58
CA THR A 210 -7.10 -9.29 2.40
C THR A 210 -7.94 -9.53 3.65
N SER A 211 -7.83 -10.69 4.28
CA SER A 211 -8.49 -11.02 5.55
C SER A 211 -8.05 -10.07 6.67
N MET A 212 -6.75 -9.82 6.78
CA MET A 212 -6.17 -8.92 7.78
C MET A 212 -6.65 -7.47 7.61
N VAL A 213 -6.74 -6.99 6.36
CA VAL A 213 -7.06 -5.58 6.06
C VAL A 213 -8.56 -5.32 5.93
N HIS A 214 -9.31 -6.22 5.31
CA HIS A 214 -10.71 -6.02 4.95
C HIS A 214 -11.68 -6.96 5.68
N GLY A 215 -11.16 -7.95 6.40
CA GLY A 215 -11.93 -8.98 7.08
C GLY A 215 -12.10 -10.25 6.26
N GLU A 216 -12.38 -11.34 6.97
CA GLU A 216 -12.43 -12.69 6.40
C GLU A 216 -13.55 -12.86 5.35
N GLU A 217 -14.71 -12.23 5.57
CA GLU A 217 -15.83 -12.29 4.63
C GLU A 217 -15.47 -11.68 3.27
N GLU A 218 -14.84 -10.50 3.28
CA GLU A 218 -14.41 -9.84 2.05
C GLU A 218 -13.26 -10.60 1.37
N ALA A 219 -12.37 -11.23 2.14
CA ALA A 219 -11.32 -12.07 1.59
C ALA A 219 -11.89 -13.31 0.89
N LYS A 220 -12.90 -13.97 1.47
CA LYS A 220 -13.60 -15.10 0.85
C LYS A 220 -14.28 -14.70 -0.44
N LYS A 221 -15.06 -13.60 -0.43
CA LYS A 221 -15.71 -13.06 -1.63
C LYS A 221 -14.69 -12.76 -2.74
N ALA A 222 -13.56 -12.11 -2.37
CA ALA A 222 -12.52 -11.79 -3.34
C ALA A 222 -11.86 -13.05 -3.91
N GLN A 223 -11.60 -14.06 -3.08
CA GLN A 223 -11.04 -15.33 -3.51
C GLN A 223 -11.98 -16.10 -4.44
N GLU A 224 -13.26 -16.20 -4.06
CA GLU A 224 -14.29 -16.85 -4.87
C GLU A 224 -14.45 -16.14 -6.20
N GLY A 225 -14.54 -14.80 -6.20
CA GLY A 225 -14.58 -13.99 -7.42
C GLY A 225 -13.34 -14.22 -8.30
N ALA A 226 -12.16 -14.26 -7.71
CA ALA A 226 -10.92 -14.54 -8.46
C ALA A 226 -10.93 -15.94 -9.09
N ARG A 227 -11.35 -16.96 -8.34
CA ARG A 227 -11.46 -18.34 -8.85
C ARG A 227 -12.52 -18.48 -9.94
N ALA A 228 -13.67 -17.82 -9.77
CA ALA A 228 -14.76 -17.85 -10.76
C ALA A 228 -14.32 -17.28 -12.10
N VAL A 229 -13.53 -16.21 -12.11
CA VAL A 229 -12.93 -15.63 -13.33
C VAL A 229 -12.09 -16.63 -14.11
N PHE A 230 -11.41 -17.55 -13.41
CA PHE A 230 -10.51 -18.51 -14.06
C PHE A 230 -11.19 -19.85 -14.41
N SER A 231 -12.28 -20.24 -13.71
CA SER A 231 -12.87 -21.56 -13.84
C SER A 231 -14.20 -21.61 -14.62
N THR A 232 -15.05 -20.59 -14.50
CA THR A 232 -16.41 -20.66 -15.03
C THR A 232 -16.91 -19.37 -15.71
N GLY A 233 -16.14 -18.27 -15.66
CA GLY A 233 -16.62 -16.99 -16.17
C GLY A 233 -17.74 -16.35 -15.33
N SER A 234 -18.06 -16.89 -14.15
CA SER A 234 -19.12 -16.34 -13.30
C SER A 234 -18.66 -15.03 -12.65
N SER A 235 -19.54 -14.03 -12.64
CA SER A 235 -19.22 -12.62 -12.36
C SER A 235 -19.79 -12.08 -11.05
N GLU A 236 -20.28 -12.94 -10.14
CA GLU A 236 -21.08 -12.52 -8.96
C GLU A 236 -20.30 -11.62 -7.96
N HIS A 237 -18.98 -11.74 -7.88
CA HIS A 237 -18.16 -11.00 -6.92
C HIS A 237 -17.09 -10.09 -7.56
N MET A 238 -17.26 -9.77 -8.86
CA MET A 238 -16.35 -8.85 -9.55
C MET A 238 -16.69 -7.39 -9.26
N PRO A 239 -15.69 -6.48 -9.33
CA PRO A 239 -15.97 -5.05 -9.38
C PRO A 239 -16.96 -4.75 -10.49
N THR A 240 -18.10 -4.16 -10.12
CA THR A 240 -19.19 -3.87 -11.06
C THR A 240 -19.16 -2.39 -11.41
N SER A 241 -19.32 -2.07 -12.71
CA SER A 241 -19.60 -0.72 -13.19
C SER A 241 -20.96 -0.72 -13.83
N GLU A 242 -21.78 0.30 -13.52
CA GLU A 242 -23.07 0.52 -14.14
C GLU A 242 -22.91 1.50 -15.31
N ILE A 243 -23.54 1.19 -16.43
CA ILE A 243 -23.67 2.09 -17.58
C ILE A 243 -25.14 2.42 -17.80
N SER A 244 -25.41 3.65 -18.27
CA SER A 244 -26.76 4.08 -18.53
C SER A 244 -27.30 3.50 -19.84
N ALA A 245 -28.61 3.23 -19.89
CA ALA A 245 -29.26 2.90 -21.16
C ALA A 245 -29.10 3.99 -22.22
N GLU A 246 -28.86 5.24 -21.84
CA GLU A 246 -28.57 6.37 -22.72
C GLU A 246 -27.17 6.31 -23.38
N ASP A 247 -26.26 5.49 -22.86
CA ASP A 247 -24.92 5.31 -23.43
C ASP A 247 -24.92 4.44 -24.70
N PHE A 248 -26.07 3.85 -25.04
CA PHE A 248 -26.26 3.05 -26.24
C PHE A 248 -26.77 3.89 -27.40
N THR A 249 -26.23 3.67 -28.58
CA THR A 249 -26.69 4.22 -29.85
C THR A 249 -27.14 3.06 -30.72
N ASP A 250 -28.38 3.07 -31.18
CA ASP A 250 -28.99 1.96 -31.96
C ASP A 250 -28.83 0.59 -31.25
N ASP A 251 -29.09 0.58 -29.94
CA ASP A 251 -28.94 -0.59 -29.05
C ASP A 251 -27.52 -1.19 -29.04
N LYS A 252 -26.48 -0.39 -29.33
CA LYS A 252 -25.08 -0.81 -29.33
C LYS A 252 -24.20 0.19 -28.62
N ILE A 253 -23.12 -0.28 -28.00
CA ILE A 253 -22.08 0.54 -27.43
C ILE A 253 -20.72 0.11 -27.98
N ASP A 254 -19.90 1.05 -28.49
CA ASP A 254 -18.59 0.72 -29.00
C ASP A 254 -17.64 0.30 -27.87
N ILE A 255 -16.79 -0.71 -28.12
CA ILE A 255 -15.89 -1.32 -27.13
C ILE A 255 -14.93 -0.29 -26.49
N VAL A 256 -14.53 0.75 -27.22
CA VAL A 256 -13.64 1.78 -26.71
C VAL A 256 -14.37 2.69 -25.72
N THR A 257 -15.62 3.07 -26.01
CA THR A 257 -16.47 3.80 -25.07
C THR A 257 -16.75 2.96 -23.83
N LEU A 258 -17.04 1.69 -24.01
CA LEU A 258 -17.29 0.76 -22.92
C LEU A 258 -16.07 0.65 -21.97
N LEU A 259 -14.86 0.55 -22.51
CA LEU A 259 -13.63 0.52 -21.73
C LEU A 259 -13.40 1.81 -20.89
N VAL A 260 -13.77 2.97 -21.45
CA VAL A 260 -13.64 4.25 -20.75
C VAL A 260 -14.71 4.39 -19.68
N LYS A 261 -15.96 4.04 -19.98
CA LYS A 261 -17.07 4.07 -19.01
C LYS A 261 -16.87 3.10 -17.85
N ALA A 262 -16.31 1.94 -18.15
CA ALA A 262 -15.91 0.96 -17.14
C ALA A 262 -14.65 1.37 -16.35
N GLU A 263 -14.03 2.53 -16.65
CA GLU A 263 -12.77 3.00 -16.05
C GLU A 263 -11.58 2.04 -16.24
N LEU A 264 -11.68 1.13 -17.19
CA LEU A 264 -10.59 0.26 -17.59
C LEU A 264 -9.58 0.96 -18.50
N ALA A 265 -9.98 2.06 -19.14
CA ALA A 265 -9.10 2.95 -19.88
C ALA A 265 -9.36 4.41 -19.50
N LYS A 266 -8.29 5.19 -19.31
CA LYS A 266 -8.41 6.61 -18.95
C LYS A 266 -8.87 7.49 -20.13
N THR A 267 -8.57 7.05 -21.34
CA THR A 267 -8.90 7.78 -22.58
C THR A 267 -9.31 6.82 -23.69
N ARG A 268 -10.08 7.35 -24.66
CA ARG A 268 -10.45 6.59 -25.87
C ARG A 268 -9.22 6.09 -26.66
N ASN A 269 -8.15 6.85 -26.69
CA ASN A 269 -6.91 6.44 -27.37
C ASN A 269 -6.23 5.26 -26.68
N GLU A 270 -6.23 5.24 -25.34
CA GLU A 270 -5.73 4.11 -24.56
C GLU A 270 -6.57 2.86 -24.81
N GLY A 271 -7.90 3.00 -24.77
CA GLY A 271 -8.83 1.91 -25.05
C GLY A 271 -8.62 1.32 -26.44
N ARG A 272 -8.53 2.18 -27.46
CA ARG A 272 -8.29 1.76 -28.86
C ARG A 272 -6.98 0.95 -29.00
N ARG A 273 -5.87 1.45 -28.44
CA ARG A 273 -4.59 0.72 -28.45
C ARG A 273 -4.67 -0.62 -27.76
N ALA A 274 -5.37 -0.70 -26.62
CA ALA A 274 -5.55 -1.97 -25.91
C ALA A 274 -6.30 -3.00 -26.75
N VAL A 275 -7.32 -2.58 -27.50
CA VAL A 275 -8.08 -3.44 -28.42
C VAL A 275 -7.19 -3.89 -29.59
N GLU A 276 -6.51 -2.97 -30.27
CA GLU A 276 -5.62 -3.25 -31.41
C GLU A 276 -4.48 -4.20 -31.03
N GLN A 277 -3.97 -4.12 -29.80
CA GLN A 277 -2.96 -5.02 -29.26
C GLN A 277 -3.55 -6.38 -28.84
N GLY A 278 -4.86 -6.60 -28.97
CA GLY A 278 -5.55 -7.81 -28.57
C GLY A 278 -5.55 -8.05 -27.08
N GLY A 279 -5.44 -6.98 -26.30
CA GLY A 279 -5.48 -7.00 -24.83
C GLY A 279 -6.89 -6.89 -24.24
N VAL A 280 -7.95 -6.93 -25.04
CA VAL A 280 -9.34 -6.78 -24.57
C VAL A 280 -10.13 -8.04 -24.88
N SER A 281 -10.98 -8.45 -23.94
CA SER A 281 -11.98 -9.50 -24.17
C SER A 281 -13.32 -9.14 -23.50
N VAL A 282 -14.40 -9.62 -24.07
CA VAL A 282 -15.78 -9.55 -23.57
C VAL A 282 -16.25 -10.98 -23.36
N ASP A 283 -16.67 -11.33 -22.15
CA ASP A 283 -17.09 -12.68 -21.74
C ASP A 283 -16.12 -13.80 -22.18
N GLY A 284 -14.81 -13.49 -22.14
CA GLY A 284 -13.75 -14.39 -22.56
C GLY A 284 -13.40 -14.35 -24.04
N GLU A 285 -14.25 -13.81 -24.91
CA GLU A 285 -13.97 -13.63 -26.32
C GLU A 285 -13.02 -12.45 -26.55
N LYS A 286 -11.91 -12.70 -27.23
CA LYS A 286 -10.89 -11.70 -27.55
C LYS A 286 -11.35 -10.75 -28.64
N ILE A 287 -11.35 -9.45 -28.33
CA ILE A 287 -11.74 -8.39 -29.25
C ILE A 287 -10.48 -7.70 -29.78
N THR A 288 -10.35 -7.63 -31.10
CA THR A 288 -9.21 -7.01 -31.80
C THR A 288 -9.60 -5.86 -32.72
N ASP A 289 -10.90 -5.71 -33.01
CA ASP A 289 -11.40 -4.61 -33.82
C ASP A 289 -11.87 -3.45 -32.90
N PRO A 290 -11.24 -2.26 -32.95
CA PRO A 290 -11.69 -1.10 -32.19
C PRO A 290 -13.08 -0.57 -32.57
N LYS A 291 -13.65 -1.02 -33.69
CA LYS A 291 -15.01 -0.68 -34.11
C LYS A 291 -16.05 -1.70 -33.64
N TYR A 292 -15.62 -2.74 -32.94
CA TYR A 292 -16.52 -3.72 -32.35
C TYR A 292 -17.50 -3.01 -31.43
N ALA A 293 -18.78 -3.35 -31.55
CA ALA A 293 -19.84 -2.83 -30.72
C ALA A 293 -20.55 -3.98 -30.01
N VAL A 294 -20.78 -3.81 -28.72
CA VAL A 294 -21.52 -4.76 -27.89
C VAL A 294 -22.99 -4.42 -27.96
N GLU A 295 -23.83 -5.39 -28.24
CA GLU A 295 -25.29 -5.21 -28.29
C GLU A 295 -25.87 -5.13 -26.88
N LYS A 296 -26.84 -4.27 -26.66
CA LYS A 296 -27.50 -4.10 -25.35
C LYS A 296 -28.08 -5.42 -24.83
N ALA A 297 -28.58 -6.27 -25.72
CA ALA A 297 -29.10 -7.59 -25.37
C ALA A 297 -28.04 -8.54 -24.79
N ALA A 298 -26.76 -8.33 -25.09
CA ALA A 298 -25.67 -9.16 -24.57
C ALA A 298 -25.47 -8.97 -23.06
N PHE A 299 -25.91 -7.84 -22.50
CA PHE A 299 -25.73 -7.58 -21.07
C PHE A 299 -26.63 -8.41 -20.17
N GLY A 300 -27.78 -8.88 -20.66
CA GLY A 300 -28.71 -9.71 -19.90
C GLY A 300 -29.06 -9.15 -18.51
N GLU A 301 -29.49 -10.00 -17.59
CA GLU A 301 -29.73 -9.65 -16.18
C GLU A 301 -28.39 -9.65 -15.39
N ASP A 302 -27.43 -10.47 -15.81
CA ASP A 302 -26.16 -10.67 -15.13
C ASP A 302 -25.04 -9.71 -15.58
N GLY A 303 -25.26 -8.91 -16.62
CA GLY A 303 -24.23 -8.07 -17.22
C GLY A 303 -23.18 -8.87 -17.99
N ILE A 304 -22.13 -8.18 -18.49
CA ILE A 304 -21.00 -8.78 -19.21
C ILE A 304 -19.70 -8.60 -18.44
N VAL A 305 -18.73 -9.48 -18.67
CA VAL A 305 -17.39 -9.38 -18.12
C VAL A 305 -16.44 -8.75 -19.14
N LEU A 306 -16.01 -7.51 -18.86
CA LEU A 306 -15.05 -6.78 -19.68
C LEU A 306 -13.65 -6.89 -19.08
N LYS A 307 -12.68 -7.34 -19.88
CA LYS A 307 -11.29 -7.53 -19.46
C LYS A 307 -10.35 -6.69 -20.31
N LYS A 308 -9.36 -6.04 -19.66
CA LYS A 308 -8.24 -5.34 -20.31
C LYS A 308 -6.90 -5.83 -19.77
N GLY A 309 -6.10 -6.47 -20.62
CA GLY A 309 -4.84 -7.09 -20.23
C GLY A 309 -5.03 -8.33 -19.36
N LYS A 310 -3.99 -8.73 -18.63
CA LYS A 310 -4.03 -9.93 -17.80
C LYS A 310 -4.68 -9.72 -16.43
N LYS A 311 -4.78 -8.46 -15.96
CA LYS A 311 -5.03 -8.14 -14.56
C LYS A 311 -6.29 -7.28 -14.29
N ASN A 312 -6.84 -6.63 -15.30
CA ASN A 312 -7.96 -5.69 -15.12
C ASN A 312 -9.23 -6.23 -15.75
N PHE A 313 -10.26 -6.45 -14.95
CA PHE A 313 -11.58 -6.87 -15.41
C PHE A 313 -12.67 -6.29 -14.52
N LYS A 314 -13.83 -6.04 -15.12
CA LYS A 314 -15.03 -5.54 -14.43
C LYS A 314 -16.27 -6.20 -15.00
N LYS A 315 -17.25 -6.42 -14.14
CA LYS A 315 -18.62 -6.74 -14.54
C LYS A 315 -19.31 -5.43 -14.93
N ILE A 316 -19.96 -5.40 -16.08
CA ILE A 316 -20.69 -4.23 -16.57
C ILE A 316 -22.16 -4.56 -16.63
N CYS A 317 -22.97 -3.81 -15.90
CA CYS A 317 -24.42 -3.92 -15.88
C CYS A 317 -25.05 -2.67 -16.51
N VAL A 318 -26.22 -2.83 -17.11
CA VAL A 318 -27.02 -1.72 -17.66
C VAL A 318 -28.07 -1.34 -16.62
N LYS A 319 -28.17 -0.03 -16.36
CA LYS A 319 -29.15 0.55 -15.44
C LYS A 319 -30.29 1.20 -16.22
#